data_6b79965fae253879127a0eb3a13c9236
#
_entry.id   6b79965fae253879127a0eb3a13c9236
#
_cell.length_a   1.000
_cell.length_b   1.000
_cell.length_c   1.000
_cell.angle_alpha   90.00
_cell.angle_beta   90.00
_cell.angle_gamma   90.00
#
_symmetry.space_group_name_H-M   'P 1'
#
loop_
_entity.id
_entity.type
_entity.pdbx_description
1 polymer ?
#
loop_
_entity_poly.entity_id
_entity_poly.type
_entity_poly.pdbx_seq_one_letter_code
_entity_poly.pdbx_strand_id
1 'polypeptide(L)'
;MNYFLGFSKKHFEFNYRFIANLQFIKETLSSMYTFRLLLVCFLLFILSCDSGDHIRTYRLPKINMIPDKQDAVTSRNEKLKLSWEKPESWIETSGHAMRLVSFNVPFSNGIGDLSVTTFEGSSGGVEANVNRWRQQIGLEPLNVSEIKQSSVSRDGKLGKFEFFKLVNEKNPDSAILSAIFHLETSTLFVKLAVDSNGIEETEDDFITFCKSIHLIEGDL
;
A
#
# COMPACT_ATOMS: atom_id res chain seq x y z
N MET A 1 -45.04 -61.77 53.67
CA MET A 1 -43.70 -61.44 53.41
C MET A 1 -43.59 -60.48 52.22
N ASN A 2 -44.32 -59.33 52.20
CA ASN A 2 -44.45 -58.39 51.09
C ASN A 2 -44.32 -56.89 51.43
N TYR A 3 -43.92 -56.57 52.68
CA TYR A 3 -43.87 -55.18 53.13
C TYR A 3 -42.44 -54.57 53.15
N PHE A 4 -41.39 -55.37 52.88
CA PHE A 4 -40.00 -54.90 52.97
C PHE A 4 -39.40 -54.37 51.65
N LEU A 5 -40.05 -54.67 50.49
CA LEU A 5 -39.55 -54.28 49.20
C LEU A 5 -40.01 -52.86 48.73
N GLY A 6 -41.04 -52.29 49.34
CA GLY A 6 -41.60 -50.98 49.00
C GLY A 6 -40.82 -49.80 49.55
N PHE A 7 -40.12 -49.97 50.69
CA PHE A 7 -39.41 -48.89 51.36
C PHE A 7 -38.05 -48.57 50.69
N SER A 8 -37.39 -49.58 50.16
CA SER A 8 -36.09 -49.43 49.46
C SER A 8 -36.23 -48.66 48.13
N LYS A 9 -37.29 -48.88 47.38
CA LYS A 9 -37.47 -48.29 46.05
C LYS A 9 -37.76 -46.78 46.12
N LYS A 10 -38.56 -46.31 47.10
CA LYS A 10 -38.85 -44.89 47.31
C LYS A 10 -37.62 -44.09 47.77
N HIS A 11 -36.76 -44.66 48.60
CA HIS A 11 -35.53 -44.03 49.05
C HIS A 11 -34.51 -43.92 47.92
N PHE A 12 -34.44 -44.88 46.99
CA PHE A 12 -33.58 -44.88 45.86
C PHE A 12 -34.01 -43.82 44.81
N GLU A 13 -35.31 -43.71 44.53
CA GLU A 13 -35.82 -42.68 43.60
C GLU A 13 -35.69 -41.26 44.17
N PHE A 14 -35.83 -41.06 45.47
CA PHE A 14 -35.62 -39.79 46.13
C PHE A 14 -34.15 -39.33 46.04
N ASN A 15 -33.22 -40.20 46.29
CA ASN A 15 -31.81 -39.90 46.18
C ASN A 15 -31.37 -39.60 44.72
N TYR A 16 -31.92 -40.34 43.77
CA TYR A 16 -31.60 -40.10 42.35
C TYR A 16 -32.10 -38.75 41.86
N ARG A 17 -33.34 -38.37 42.23
CA ARG A 17 -33.87 -37.03 41.90
C ARG A 17 -33.10 -35.88 42.59
N PHE A 18 -32.65 -36.12 43.81
CA PHE A 18 -31.87 -35.13 44.55
C PHE A 18 -30.49 -34.93 43.92
N ILE A 19 -29.80 -36.00 43.52
CA ILE A 19 -28.50 -35.92 42.82
C ILE A 19 -28.64 -35.28 41.44
N ALA A 20 -29.70 -35.63 40.66
CA ALA A 20 -29.94 -35.05 39.36
C ALA A 20 -30.22 -33.52 39.45
N ASN A 21 -31.00 -33.08 40.48
CA ASN A 21 -31.20 -31.66 40.72
C ASN A 21 -29.93 -30.91 41.13
N LEU A 22 -29.07 -31.51 41.93
CA LEU A 22 -27.79 -30.93 42.32
C LEU A 22 -26.86 -30.77 41.09
N GLN A 23 -26.87 -31.77 40.21
CA GLN A 23 -26.09 -31.70 38.98
C GLN A 23 -26.58 -30.62 38.01
N PHE A 24 -27.90 -30.51 37.85
CA PHE A 24 -28.52 -29.46 37.06
C PHE A 24 -28.24 -28.04 37.60
N ILE A 25 -28.30 -27.87 38.95
CA ILE A 25 -27.95 -26.59 39.60
C ILE A 25 -26.45 -26.28 39.39
N LYS A 26 -25.59 -27.24 39.43
CA LYS A 26 -24.13 -27.08 39.21
C LYS A 26 -23.85 -26.63 37.76
N GLU A 27 -24.49 -27.23 36.78
CA GLU A 27 -24.32 -26.85 35.36
C GLU A 27 -24.87 -25.47 35.07
N THR A 28 -26.04 -25.10 35.62
CA THR A 28 -26.64 -23.76 35.47
C THR A 28 -25.77 -22.68 36.11
N LEU A 29 -25.23 -22.93 37.31
CA LEU A 29 -24.28 -22.02 37.97
C LEU A 29 -22.99 -21.86 37.17
N SER A 30 -22.41 -22.96 36.67
CA SER A 30 -21.23 -22.93 35.82
C SER A 30 -21.46 -22.11 34.53
N SER A 31 -22.61 -22.30 33.89
CA SER A 31 -23.00 -21.53 32.69
C SER A 31 -23.15 -20.04 33.00
N MET A 32 -23.71 -19.68 34.14
CA MET A 32 -23.84 -18.28 34.56
C MET A 32 -22.48 -17.63 34.83
N TYR A 33 -21.53 -18.36 35.42
CA TYR A 33 -20.16 -17.85 35.66
C TYR A 33 -19.41 -17.66 34.36
N THR A 34 -19.51 -18.61 33.42
CA THR A 34 -18.86 -18.47 32.10
C THR A 34 -19.44 -17.30 31.28
N PHE A 35 -20.77 -17.12 31.34
CA PHE A 35 -21.43 -16.00 30.69
C PHE A 35 -21.00 -14.64 31.28
N ARG A 36 -20.90 -14.54 32.61
CA ARG A 36 -20.41 -13.33 33.30
C ARG A 36 -18.95 -13.05 32.97
N LEU A 37 -18.11 -14.08 32.91
CA LEU A 37 -16.71 -13.94 32.54
C LEU A 37 -16.55 -13.42 31.11
N LEU A 38 -17.31 -13.98 30.16
CA LEU A 38 -17.33 -13.51 28.77
C LEU A 38 -17.80 -12.07 28.65
N LEU A 39 -18.80 -11.68 29.43
CA LEU A 39 -19.33 -10.31 29.44
C LEU A 39 -18.33 -9.30 30.00
N VAL A 40 -17.57 -9.68 31.03
CA VAL A 40 -16.47 -8.86 31.58
C VAL A 40 -15.33 -8.74 30.57
N CYS A 41 -14.92 -9.84 29.91
CA CYS A 41 -13.92 -9.81 28.87
C CYS A 41 -14.36 -8.94 27.67
N PHE A 42 -15.63 -9.00 27.28
CA PHE A 42 -16.18 -8.17 26.22
C PHE A 42 -16.19 -6.68 26.60
N LEU A 43 -16.55 -6.35 27.85
CA LEU A 43 -16.48 -4.98 28.39
C LEU A 43 -15.03 -4.44 28.43
N LEU A 44 -14.07 -5.26 28.80
CA LEU A 44 -12.65 -4.88 28.78
C LEU A 44 -12.15 -4.65 27.34
N PHE A 45 -12.68 -5.38 26.36
CA PHE A 45 -12.31 -5.19 24.95
C PHE A 45 -12.85 -3.87 24.39
N ILE A 46 -14.02 -3.40 24.84
CA ILE A 46 -14.60 -2.12 24.41
C ILE A 46 -13.87 -0.92 25.06
N LEU A 47 -13.30 -1.09 26.25
CA LEU A 47 -12.55 -0.04 26.94
C LEU A 47 -11.10 0.07 26.46
N SER A 48 -10.59 -0.87 25.64
CA SER A 48 -9.22 -0.87 25.09
C SER A 48 -9.06 -0.11 23.79
N CYS A 49 -10.08 0.60 23.29
CA CYS A 49 -9.98 1.43 22.12
C CYS A 49 -9.66 2.87 22.54
N ASP A 50 -8.49 3.09 23.12
CA ASP A 50 -7.88 4.42 23.19
C ASP A 50 -7.00 4.61 21.94
N SER A 51 -7.63 4.96 20.84
CA SER A 51 -6.95 5.51 19.67
C SER A 51 -6.63 6.97 19.95
N GLY A 52 -5.65 7.17 20.79
CA GLY A 52 -5.01 8.46 20.97
C GLY A 52 -4.23 8.86 19.74
N ASP A 53 -4.90 9.04 18.61
CA ASP A 53 -4.38 9.77 17.46
C ASP A 53 -4.22 11.23 17.91
N HIS A 54 -3.09 11.51 18.51
CA HIS A 54 -2.66 12.87 18.75
C HIS A 54 -2.38 13.56 17.41
N ILE A 55 -3.44 13.93 16.70
CA ILE A 55 -3.35 14.93 15.64
C ILE A 55 -2.93 16.23 16.32
N ARG A 56 -1.63 16.47 16.40
CA ARG A 56 -1.11 17.76 16.83
C ARG A 56 -1.35 18.77 15.73
N THR A 57 -2.46 19.48 15.79
CA THR A 57 -2.71 20.63 14.91
C THR A 57 -1.80 21.77 15.37
N TYR A 58 -0.70 21.96 14.68
CA TYR A 58 0.14 23.16 14.88
C TYR A 58 -0.49 24.31 14.10
N ARG A 59 -1.06 25.27 14.81
CA ARG A 59 -1.36 26.57 14.22
C ARG A 59 -0.04 27.35 14.19
N LEU A 60 0.59 27.41 13.04
CA LEU A 60 1.66 28.37 12.80
C LEU A 60 1.04 29.77 12.84
N PRO A 61 1.55 30.70 13.68
CA PRO A 61 1.12 32.09 13.62
C PRO A 61 1.45 32.62 12.21
N LYS A 62 0.48 33.24 11.54
CA LYS A 62 0.73 33.98 10.32
C LYS A 62 1.64 35.15 10.69
N ILE A 63 2.94 35.00 10.47
CA ILE A 63 3.87 36.13 10.54
C ILE A 63 3.54 36.99 9.33
N ASN A 64 2.86 38.12 9.56
CA ASN A 64 2.75 39.15 8.55
C ASN A 64 4.15 39.78 8.42
N MET A 65 4.98 39.16 7.57
CA MET A 65 6.18 39.85 7.12
C MET A 65 5.73 40.98 6.23
N ILE A 66 5.93 42.22 6.71
CA ILE A 66 5.97 43.40 5.89
C ILE A 66 7.06 43.12 4.84
N PRO A 67 6.78 43.17 3.53
CA PRO A 67 7.81 42.87 2.54
C PRO A 67 8.84 44.01 2.59
N ASP A 68 9.98 43.72 3.28
CA ASP A 68 11.18 44.52 3.06
C ASP A 68 11.66 44.19 1.64
N LYS A 69 11.80 45.24 0.87
CA LYS A 69 12.23 45.17 -0.52
C LYS A 69 13.71 44.80 -0.55
N GLN A 70 14.03 43.52 -0.53
CA GLN A 70 15.27 43.00 -1.14
C GLN A 70 15.25 41.48 -1.04
N ASP A 71 15.54 40.86 -2.20
CA ASP A 71 15.72 39.43 -2.40
C ASP A 71 14.45 38.57 -2.39
N ALA A 72 13.56 38.85 -3.34
CA ALA A 72 12.78 37.81 -3.96
C ALA A 72 13.75 36.81 -4.64
N VAL A 73 14.28 35.87 -3.84
CA VAL A 73 14.68 34.58 -4.41
C VAL A 73 13.39 33.98 -4.94
N THR A 74 13.11 34.31 -6.15
CA THR A 74 12.13 33.63 -6.97
C THR A 74 12.65 32.19 -7.05
N SER A 75 12.18 31.33 -6.15
CA SER A 75 12.21 29.89 -6.38
C SER A 75 11.41 29.70 -7.67
N ARG A 76 12.12 29.84 -8.79
CA ARG A 76 11.65 29.48 -10.10
C ARG A 76 11.50 27.96 -10.04
N ASN A 77 10.30 27.51 -9.69
CA ASN A 77 9.84 26.20 -10.07
C ASN A 77 9.78 26.19 -11.60
N GLU A 78 10.95 26.13 -12.22
CA GLU A 78 11.04 25.78 -13.64
C GLU A 78 10.54 24.36 -13.74
N LYS A 79 9.27 24.25 -14.07
CA LYS A 79 8.62 22.98 -14.34
C LYS A 79 9.43 22.34 -15.47
N LEU A 80 10.14 21.27 -15.15
CA LEU A 80 10.99 20.53 -16.07
C LEU A 80 10.19 20.28 -17.37
N LYS A 81 10.58 20.93 -18.46
CA LYS A 81 9.90 20.76 -19.74
C LYS A 81 10.47 19.55 -20.44
N LEU A 82 9.73 18.46 -20.41
CA LEU A 82 10.08 17.19 -21.03
C LEU A 82 9.28 16.96 -22.30
N SER A 83 9.90 16.28 -23.24
CA SER A 83 9.26 15.71 -24.43
C SER A 83 9.60 14.23 -24.54
N TRP A 84 8.76 13.48 -25.25
CA TRP A 84 8.87 12.04 -25.44
C TRP A 84 8.18 11.58 -26.71
N GLU A 85 8.53 10.39 -27.16
CA GLU A 85 7.85 9.67 -28.21
C GLU A 85 7.05 8.53 -27.56
N LYS A 86 5.77 8.41 -27.85
CA LYS A 86 4.90 7.36 -27.31
C LYS A 86 4.25 6.55 -28.45
N PRO A 87 3.91 5.28 -28.24
CA PRO A 87 3.07 4.54 -29.17
C PRO A 87 1.73 5.24 -29.44
N GLU A 88 1.23 5.16 -30.66
CA GLU A 88 -0.05 5.77 -31.03
C GLU A 88 -1.24 5.23 -30.23
N SER A 89 -1.16 3.95 -29.82
CA SER A 89 -2.15 3.27 -29.00
C SER A 89 -2.29 3.84 -27.58
N TRP A 90 -1.28 4.55 -27.07
CA TRP A 90 -1.32 5.11 -25.73
C TRP A 90 -2.15 6.39 -25.68
N ILE A 91 -3.13 6.41 -24.79
CA ILE A 91 -4.09 7.52 -24.66
C ILE A 91 -3.70 8.36 -23.44
N GLU A 92 -3.36 9.62 -23.67
CA GLU A 92 -3.10 10.55 -22.57
C GLU A 92 -4.37 10.81 -21.77
N THR A 93 -4.23 10.80 -20.44
CA THR A 93 -5.33 11.03 -19.51
C THR A 93 -5.03 12.20 -18.59
N SER A 94 -6.08 12.83 -18.05
CA SER A 94 -5.92 13.88 -17.05
C SER A 94 -5.25 13.28 -15.81
N GLY A 95 -4.01 13.69 -15.54
CA GLY A 95 -3.23 13.24 -14.40
C GLY A 95 -3.74 13.80 -13.07
N HIS A 96 -3.37 13.12 -11.99
CA HIS A 96 -3.52 13.67 -10.64
C HIS A 96 -2.46 14.76 -10.38
N ALA A 97 -2.70 15.61 -9.38
CA ALA A 97 -1.96 16.84 -9.10
C ALA A 97 -0.41 16.76 -9.04
N MET A 98 0.17 15.55 -8.89
CA MET A 98 1.62 15.35 -8.80
C MET A 98 2.22 14.66 -10.03
N ARG A 99 1.41 14.32 -11.03
CA ARG A 99 1.87 13.69 -12.26
C ARG A 99 2.15 14.75 -13.33
N LEU A 100 3.27 14.63 -14.03
CA LEU A 100 3.55 15.44 -15.21
C LEU A 100 2.62 15.05 -16.35
N VAL A 101 2.45 13.72 -16.52
CA VAL A 101 1.56 13.13 -17.52
C VAL A 101 1.12 11.75 -17.07
N SER A 102 -0.01 11.30 -17.57
CA SER A 102 -0.53 9.94 -17.41
C SER A 102 -0.99 9.39 -18.76
N PHE A 103 -0.81 8.08 -18.96
CA PHE A 103 -1.29 7.37 -20.14
C PHE A 103 -2.04 6.11 -19.77
N ASN A 104 -3.14 5.86 -20.45
CA ASN A 104 -3.74 4.53 -20.54
C ASN A 104 -2.96 3.74 -21.59
N VAL A 105 -2.41 2.61 -21.20
CA VAL A 105 -1.58 1.73 -22.03
C VAL A 105 -2.39 0.47 -22.31
N PRO A 106 -3.00 0.31 -23.49
CA PRO A 106 -3.77 -0.87 -23.82
C PRO A 106 -2.85 -2.07 -24.06
N PHE A 107 -3.29 -3.24 -23.61
CA PHE A 107 -2.72 -4.55 -23.90
C PHE A 107 -3.88 -5.54 -24.11
N SER A 108 -3.59 -6.79 -24.54
CA SER A 108 -4.63 -7.75 -25.00
C SER A 108 -5.79 -7.94 -24.03
N ASN A 109 -5.52 -7.93 -22.70
CA ASN A 109 -6.52 -8.26 -21.69
C ASN A 109 -6.88 -7.09 -20.77
N GLY A 110 -6.39 -5.86 -21.06
CA GLY A 110 -6.67 -4.74 -20.16
C GLY A 110 -6.05 -3.41 -20.57
N ILE A 111 -5.99 -2.52 -19.59
CA ILE A 111 -5.41 -1.19 -19.75
C ILE A 111 -4.48 -0.93 -18.56
N GLY A 112 -3.21 -0.69 -18.84
CA GLY A 112 -2.23 -0.27 -17.85
C GLY A 112 -2.33 1.23 -17.54
N ASP A 113 -1.93 1.62 -16.32
CA ASP A 113 -1.79 3.02 -15.89
C ASP A 113 -0.31 3.40 -15.87
N LEU A 114 0.12 4.18 -16.87
CA LEU A 114 1.45 4.78 -16.89
C LEU A 114 1.42 6.18 -16.31
N SER A 115 2.35 6.46 -15.41
CA SER A 115 2.53 7.76 -14.81
C SER A 115 3.98 8.23 -14.91
N VAL A 116 4.16 9.50 -15.23
CA VAL A 116 5.44 10.21 -15.16
C VAL A 116 5.35 11.25 -14.05
N THR A 117 6.25 11.16 -13.07
CA THR A 117 6.29 12.07 -11.93
C THR A 117 7.71 12.58 -11.70
N THR A 118 7.85 13.80 -11.21
CA THR A 118 9.14 14.35 -10.80
C THR A 118 9.06 14.89 -9.38
N PHE A 119 10.12 14.71 -8.63
CA PHE A 119 10.25 15.21 -7.27
C PHE A 119 11.63 15.83 -7.08
N GLU A 120 11.72 16.85 -6.25
CA GLU A 120 12.99 17.49 -5.90
C GLU A 120 13.90 16.55 -5.12
N GLY A 121 15.19 16.63 -5.37
CA GLY A 121 16.22 15.83 -4.70
C GLY A 121 16.12 14.34 -5.02
N SER A 122 16.55 13.52 -4.05
CA SER A 122 16.59 12.05 -4.18
C SER A 122 15.24 11.36 -3.90
N SER A 123 14.21 12.11 -3.46
CA SER A 123 12.83 11.61 -3.23
C SER A 123 12.73 10.30 -2.44
N GLY A 124 13.52 10.17 -1.38
CA GLY A 124 13.59 8.97 -0.54
C GLY A 124 14.51 7.87 -1.07
N GLY A 125 15.14 8.08 -2.24
CA GLY A 125 16.07 7.14 -2.85
C GLY A 125 15.42 5.96 -3.59
N VAL A 126 16.23 5.20 -4.30
CA VAL A 126 15.78 4.05 -5.11
C VAL A 126 15.15 2.97 -4.23
N GLU A 127 15.81 2.62 -3.13
CA GLU A 127 15.39 1.53 -2.24
C GLU A 127 13.96 1.73 -1.72
N ALA A 128 13.68 2.90 -1.16
CA ALA A 128 12.37 3.18 -0.58
C ALA A 128 11.25 3.18 -1.64
N ASN A 129 11.55 3.69 -2.83
CA ASN A 129 10.58 3.72 -3.94
C ASN A 129 10.32 2.32 -4.51
N VAL A 130 11.35 1.54 -4.77
CA VAL A 130 11.22 0.17 -5.28
C VAL A 130 10.49 -0.70 -4.25
N ASN A 131 10.83 -0.62 -2.97
CA ASN A 131 10.14 -1.37 -1.91
C ASN A 131 8.67 -0.96 -1.76
N ARG A 132 8.34 0.32 -1.93
CA ARG A 132 6.94 0.78 -1.99
C ARG A 132 6.18 0.14 -3.15
N TRP A 133 6.77 0.05 -4.34
CA TRP A 133 6.15 -0.61 -5.49
C TRP A 133 6.05 -2.11 -5.32
N ARG A 134 7.06 -2.75 -4.74
CA ARG A 134 7.02 -4.16 -4.36
C ARG A 134 5.85 -4.46 -3.43
N GLN A 135 5.67 -3.62 -2.39
CA GLN A 135 4.56 -3.75 -1.46
C GLN A 135 3.19 -3.59 -2.13
N GLN A 136 3.06 -2.69 -3.13
CA GLN A 136 1.81 -2.50 -3.88
C GLN A 136 1.33 -3.77 -4.59
N ILE A 137 2.25 -4.64 -5.00
CA ILE A 137 1.95 -5.90 -5.67
C ILE A 137 2.13 -7.13 -4.75
N GLY A 138 2.27 -6.91 -3.43
CA GLY A 138 2.37 -7.97 -2.44
C GLY A 138 3.69 -8.72 -2.40
N LEU A 139 4.79 -8.08 -2.83
CA LEU A 139 6.14 -8.62 -2.69
C LEU A 139 6.80 -8.12 -1.41
N GLU A 140 7.60 -8.99 -0.78
CA GLU A 140 8.43 -8.62 0.37
C GLU A 140 9.48 -7.58 0.02
N PRO A 141 9.85 -6.68 0.95
CA PRO A 141 10.89 -5.70 0.72
C PRO A 141 12.26 -6.37 0.52
N LEU A 142 13.11 -5.73 -0.26
CA LEU A 142 14.49 -6.13 -0.50
C LEU A 142 15.45 -5.13 0.17
N ASN A 143 16.65 -5.57 0.52
CA ASN A 143 17.73 -4.69 0.95
C ASN A 143 18.37 -3.96 -0.25
N VAL A 144 19.22 -2.97 0.04
CA VAL A 144 19.90 -2.14 -0.97
C VAL A 144 20.68 -2.97 -2.00
N SER A 145 21.39 -4.02 -1.54
CA SER A 145 22.20 -4.87 -2.43
C SER A 145 21.33 -5.68 -3.39
N GLU A 146 20.23 -6.23 -2.90
CA GLU A 146 19.27 -7.00 -3.70
C GLU A 146 18.56 -6.10 -4.72
N ILE A 147 18.16 -4.89 -4.32
CA ILE A 147 17.57 -3.91 -5.23
C ILE A 147 18.53 -3.53 -6.34
N LYS A 148 19.80 -3.26 -5.98
CA LYS A 148 20.83 -2.96 -6.98
C LYS A 148 21.04 -4.11 -7.96
N GLN A 149 20.98 -5.36 -7.51
CA GLN A 149 21.08 -6.54 -8.37
C GLN A 149 19.85 -6.73 -9.26
N SER A 150 18.68 -6.30 -8.81
CA SER A 150 17.44 -6.39 -9.59
C SER A 150 17.28 -5.25 -10.61
N SER A 151 18.09 -4.21 -10.55
CA SER A 151 18.06 -3.10 -11.49
C SER A 151 18.83 -3.41 -12.78
N VAL A 152 18.32 -2.90 -13.89
CA VAL A 152 19.01 -2.92 -15.19
C VAL A 152 19.27 -1.47 -15.60
N SER A 153 20.55 -1.09 -15.67
CA SER A 153 20.93 0.24 -16.18
C SER A 153 20.72 0.31 -17.70
N ARG A 154 20.07 1.36 -18.17
CA ARG A 154 19.81 1.62 -19.59
C ARG A 154 20.16 3.07 -19.94
N ASP A 155 20.51 3.30 -21.19
CA ASP A 155 20.79 4.63 -21.74
C ASP A 155 19.57 5.15 -22.48
N GLY A 156 19.26 6.45 -22.29
CA GLY A 156 18.21 7.18 -22.98
C GLY A 156 18.64 8.60 -23.36
N LYS A 157 17.80 9.36 -24.08
CA LYS A 157 18.10 10.73 -24.50
C LYS A 157 18.25 11.70 -23.30
N LEU A 158 17.52 11.44 -22.18
CA LEU A 158 17.62 12.23 -20.95
C LEU A 158 18.85 11.84 -20.10
N GLY A 159 19.49 10.73 -20.37
CA GLY A 159 20.59 10.17 -19.61
C GLY A 159 20.35 8.71 -19.22
N LYS A 160 21.17 8.20 -18.31
CA LYS A 160 21.01 6.84 -17.80
C LYS A 160 19.82 6.74 -16.85
N PHE A 161 19.15 5.58 -16.89
CA PHE A 161 18.09 5.26 -15.94
C PHE A 161 18.18 3.83 -15.43
N GLU A 162 17.68 3.63 -14.22
CA GLU A 162 17.54 2.31 -13.62
C GLU A 162 16.14 1.76 -13.94
N PHE A 163 16.11 0.62 -14.62
CA PHE A 163 14.88 -0.08 -14.99
C PHE A 163 14.62 -1.24 -14.04
N PHE A 164 13.36 -1.41 -13.61
CA PHE A 164 12.90 -2.50 -12.77
C PHE A 164 11.64 -3.14 -13.36
N LYS A 165 11.63 -4.48 -13.40
CA LYS A 165 10.48 -5.31 -13.73
C LYS A 165 10.04 -6.05 -12.46
N LEU A 166 8.90 -5.68 -11.91
CA LEU A 166 8.37 -6.23 -10.67
C LEU A 166 7.14 -7.09 -10.98
N VAL A 167 7.25 -8.39 -10.73
CA VAL A 167 6.18 -9.37 -10.94
C VAL A 167 6.02 -10.20 -9.68
N ASN A 168 4.77 -10.41 -9.25
CA ASN A 168 4.46 -11.36 -8.19
C ASN A 168 3.72 -12.55 -8.78
N GLU A 169 4.41 -13.69 -8.93
CA GLU A 169 3.83 -14.91 -9.49
C GLU A 169 2.64 -15.46 -8.69
N LYS A 170 2.55 -15.09 -7.40
CA LYS A 170 1.43 -15.47 -6.53
C LYS A 170 0.23 -14.53 -6.66
N ASN A 171 0.41 -13.36 -7.26
CA ASN A 171 -0.62 -12.35 -7.50
C ASN A 171 -0.51 -11.83 -8.94
N PRO A 172 -0.99 -12.59 -9.93
CA PRO A 172 -0.84 -12.22 -11.34
C PRO A 172 -1.63 -10.99 -11.77
N ASP A 173 -2.57 -10.53 -10.95
CA ASP A 173 -3.42 -9.38 -11.28
C ASP A 173 -2.70 -8.03 -11.17
N SER A 174 -1.43 -8.02 -10.71
CA SER A 174 -0.68 -6.79 -10.49
C SER A 174 0.81 -6.99 -10.71
N ALA A 175 1.36 -6.17 -11.61
CA ALA A 175 2.78 -6.12 -11.92
C ALA A 175 3.18 -4.67 -12.26
N ILE A 176 4.47 -4.34 -12.16
CA ILE A 176 4.95 -2.98 -12.36
C ILE A 176 6.24 -2.98 -13.20
N LEU A 177 6.26 -2.17 -14.26
CA LEU A 177 7.49 -1.68 -14.88
C LEU A 177 7.81 -0.29 -14.33
N SER A 178 9.07 -0.03 -14.01
CA SER A 178 9.45 1.31 -13.57
C SER A 178 10.84 1.70 -14.06
N ALA A 179 11.02 3.00 -14.27
CA ALA A 179 12.27 3.62 -14.60
C ALA A 179 12.53 4.82 -13.69
N ILE A 180 13.76 4.94 -13.20
CA ILE A 180 14.22 6.01 -12.31
C ILE A 180 15.36 6.74 -12.99
N PHE A 181 15.19 8.05 -13.23
CA PHE A 181 16.22 8.92 -13.75
C PHE A 181 16.68 9.85 -12.63
N HIS A 182 17.99 9.88 -12.39
CA HIS A 182 18.61 10.83 -11.46
C HIS A 182 19.05 12.06 -12.23
N LEU A 183 18.36 13.18 -12.04
CA LEU A 183 18.70 14.47 -12.60
C LEU A 183 19.48 15.29 -11.56
N GLU A 184 20.10 16.40 -11.95
CA GLU A 184 20.92 17.21 -11.05
C GLU A 184 20.19 17.67 -9.79
N THR A 185 18.95 18.14 -9.92
CA THR A 185 18.16 18.70 -8.82
C THR A 185 16.90 17.91 -8.47
N SER A 186 16.58 16.88 -9.25
CA SER A 186 15.35 16.13 -9.11
C SER A 186 15.49 14.67 -9.51
N THR A 187 14.49 13.87 -9.19
CA THR A 187 14.37 12.49 -9.65
C THR A 187 13.10 12.34 -10.45
N LEU A 188 13.20 11.80 -11.66
CA LEU A 188 12.07 11.48 -12.52
C LEU A 188 11.74 10.00 -12.39
N PHE A 189 10.48 9.71 -12.15
CA PHE A 189 9.94 8.36 -12.09
C PHE A 189 8.96 8.14 -13.23
N VAL A 190 9.15 7.06 -13.96
CA VAL A 190 8.17 6.52 -14.90
C VAL A 190 7.71 5.20 -14.35
N LYS A 191 6.40 5.02 -14.18
CA LYS A 191 5.83 3.79 -13.63
C LYS A 191 4.63 3.37 -14.46
N LEU A 192 4.63 2.12 -14.91
CA LEU A 192 3.49 1.46 -15.55
C LEU A 192 2.99 0.33 -14.64
N ALA A 193 1.73 0.40 -14.26
CA ALA A 193 1.04 -0.66 -13.51
C ALA A 193 0.14 -1.44 -14.48
N VAL A 194 0.33 -2.74 -14.53
CA VAL A 194 -0.39 -3.70 -15.39
C VAL A 194 -0.63 -5.00 -14.62
N ASP A 195 -1.26 -5.98 -15.23
CA ASP A 195 -1.22 -7.37 -14.77
C ASP A 195 0.03 -8.11 -15.31
N SER A 196 0.23 -9.35 -14.90
CA SER A 196 1.40 -10.15 -15.33
C SER A 196 1.41 -10.42 -16.83
N ASN A 197 0.26 -10.47 -17.49
CA ASN A 197 0.18 -10.69 -18.96
C ASN A 197 0.57 -9.40 -19.69
N GLY A 198 0.07 -8.25 -19.19
CA GLY A 198 0.37 -6.96 -19.77
C GLY A 198 1.84 -6.57 -19.71
N ILE A 199 2.62 -7.10 -18.76
CA ILE A 199 4.06 -6.81 -18.66
C ILE A 199 4.82 -7.24 -19.91
N GLU A 200 4.62 -8.47 -20.37
CA GLU A 200 5.33 -9.01 -21.53
C GLU A 200 4.97 -8.25 -22.81
N GLU A 201 3.72 -7.83 -22.95
CA GLU A 201 3.25 -7.10 -24.12
C GLU A 201 3.71 -5.64 -24.15
N THR A 202 3.93 -5.03 -22.98
CA THR A 202 4.18 -3.57 -22.86
C THR A 202 5.62 -3.21 -22.54
N GLU A 203 6.49 -4.18 -22.20
CA GLU A 203 7.86 -3.92 -21.74
C GLU A 203 8.70 -3.17 -22.78
N ASP A 204 8.69 -3.61 -24.03
CA ASP A 204 9.50 -3.01 -25.11
C ASP A 204 9.04 -1.59 -25.42
N ASP A 205 7.75 -1.35 -25.47
CA ASP A 205 7.16 -0.03 -25.67
C ASP A 205 7.49 0.91 -24.48
N PHE A 206 7.40 0.38 -23.26
CA PHE A 206 7.77 1.11 -22.04
C PHE A 206 9.24 1.54 -22.05
N ILE A 207 10.14 0.63 -22.41
CA ILE A 207 11.57 0.91 -22.48
C ILE A 207 11.85 1.94 -23.60
N THR A 208 11.19 1.80 -24.76
CA THR A 208 11.34 2.72 -25.88
C THR A 208 10.85 4.12 -25.50
N PHE A 209 9.68 4.22 -24.81
CA PHE A 209 9.18 5.46 -24.26
C PHE A 209 10.21 6.10 -23.31
N CYS A 210 10.72 5.35 -22.33
CA CYS A 210 11.71 5.87 -21.39
C CYS A 210 12.97 6.36 -22.09
N LYS A 211 13.48 5.65 -23.11
CA LYS A 211 14.65 6.07 -23.89
C LYS A 211 14.41 7.35 -24.69
N SER A 212 13.18 7.63 -25.07
CA SER A 212 12.81 8.81 -25.88
C SER A 212 12.70 10.10 -25.08
N ILE A 213 12.53 10.01 -23.75
CA ILE A 213 12.37 11.17 -22.87
C ILE A 213 13.59 12.08 -22.97
N HIS A 214 13.37 13.36 -23.22
CA HIS A 214 14.41 14.38 -23.32
C HIS A 214 13.92 15.75 -22.87
N LEU A 215 14.85 16.67 -22.57
CA LEU A 215 14.54 18.08 -22.31
C LEU A 215 14.17 18.79 -23.61
N ILE A 216 13.17 19.67 -23.55
CA ILE A 216 12.86 20.55 -24.66
C ILE A 216 13.97 21.62 -24.72
N GLU A 217 14.72 21.66 -25.82
CA GLU A 217 15.71 22.72 -26.06
C GLU A 217 15.02 24.08 -26.20
N GLY A 218 15.41 25.06 -25.38
CA GLY A 218 14.92 26.43 -25.52
C GLY A 218 14.92 27.28 -24.24
N ASP A 219 15.36 26.75 -23.10
CA ASP A 219 15.43 27.47 -21.82
C ASP A 219 16.80 27.26 -21.11
N LEU A 220 17.93 27.45 -21.84
CA LEU A 220 19.25 27.68 -21.28
C LEU A 220 19.58 29.16 -21.24
#